data_990df93656bb366386bae5282c128dc4
#
_entry.id   990df93656bb366386bae5282c128dc4
#
_cell.length_a   1.000
_cell.length_b   1.000
_cell.length_c   1.000
_cell.angle_alpha   90.00
_cell.angle_beta   90.00
_cell.angle_gamma   90.00
#
_symmetry.space_group_name_H-M   'P 1'
#
loop_
_entity.id
_entity.type
_entity.pdbx_description
1 polymer ?
#
loop_
_entity_poly.entity_id
_entity_poly.type
_entity_poly.pdbx_seq_one_letter_code
_entity_poly.pdbx_strand_id
1 'polypeptide(L)'
;MSNPISGFSKLSKAQKIEWLTKTYFKANEQAIDVLKRYWNSDNELQKLHDDFIENTISNYYLPIGIAPNFLVNQDLYAIPMVIEESSVVAAASNAAKFWLDKGGFTTQVVSTIKNGQVHLNFFGNTADMIAFFGVIKPKL
;
A
#
# COMPACT_ATOMS: atom_id res chain seq x y z
N MET A 1 -29.76 5.99 -12.64
CA MET A 1 -28.67 6.74 -11.97
C MET A 1 -28.66 6.32 -10.53
N SER A 2 -27.51 5.91 -9.99
CA SER A 2 -27.39 5.55 -8.58
C SER A 2 -27.45 6.80 -7.71
N ASN A 3 -28.27 6.78 -6.66
CA ASN A 3 -28.33 7.90 -5.72
C ASN A 3 -27.08 7.90 -4.83
N PRO A 4 -26.54 9.10 -4.50
CA PRO A 4 -25.46 9.21 -3.52
C PRO A 4 -25.88 8.59 -2.18
N ILE A 5 -24.92 7.94 -1.50
CA ILE A 5 -25.15 7.41 -0.15
C ILE A 5 -24.49 8.30 0.89
N SER A 6 -25.25 8.62 1.95
CA SER A 6 -24.73 9.28 3.14
C SER A 6 -24.51 8.27 4.26
N GLY A 7 -23.45 8.44 5.05
CA GLY A 7 -23.18 7.57 6.19
C GLY A 7 -22.64 6.18 5.84
N PHE A 8 -22.07 5.99 4.66
CA PHE A 8 -21.52 4.70 4.22
C PHE A 8 -20.50 4.12 5.21
N SER A 9 -19.67 4.95 5.81
CA SER A 9 -18.66 4.52 6.81
C SER A 9 -19.27 3.90 8.08
N LYS A 10 -20.55 4.23 8.38
CA LYS A 10 -21.26 3.70 9.56
C LYS A 10 -21.91 2.34 9.32
N LEU A 11 -21.96 1.89 8.07
CA LEU A 11 -22.51 0.59 7.71
C LEU A 11 -21.56 -0.52 8.14
N SER A 12 -22.14 -1.67 8.55
CA SER A 12 -21.35 -2.90 8.71
C SER A 12 -20.77 -3.37 7.38
N LYS A 13 -19.76 -4.22 7.41
CA LYS A 13 -19.13 -4.82 6.22
C LYS A 13 -20.18 -5.51 5.32
N ALA A 14 -21.09 -6.28 5.93
CA ALA A 14 -22.17 -6.94 5.19
C ALA A 14 -23.12 -5.94 4.53
N GLN A 15 -23.51 -4.88 5.22
CA GLN A 15 -24.38 -3.83 4.69
C GLN A 15 -23.71 -3.05 3.56
N LYS A 16 -22.39 -2.81 3.62
CA LYS A 16 -21.61 -2.19 2.55
C LYS A 16 -21.63 -3.03 1.27
N ILE A 17 -21.43 -4.35 1.41
CA ILE A 17 -21.50 -5.30 0.28
C ILE A 17 -22.92 -5.34 -0.30
N GLU A 18 -23.93 -5.41 0.55
CA GLU A 18 -25.31 -5.44 0.11
C GLU A 18 -25.68 -4.15 -0.67
N TRP A 19 -25.31 -2.99 -0.15
CA TRP A 19 -25.51 -1.73 -0.86
C TRP A 19 -24.80 -1.69 -2.20
N LEU A 20 -23.52 -2.09 -2.23
CA LEU A 20 -22.71 -2.13 -3.45
C LEU A 20 -23.36 -3.02 -4.52
N THR A 21 -23.76 -4.22 -4.13
CA THR A 21 -24.31 -5.22 -5.07
C THR A 21 -25.71 -4.81 -5.54
N LYS A 22 -26.56 -4.26 -4.70
CA LYS A 22 -27.86 -3.72 -5.10
C LYS A 22 -27.74 -2.53 -6.06
N THR A 23 -26.79 -1.63 -5.79
CA THR A 23 -26.66 -0.38 -6.54
C THR A 23 -26.02 -0.57 -7.90
N TYR A 24 -24.96 -1.39 -8.00
CA TYR A 24 -24.12 -1.48 -9.19
C TYR A 24 -24.17 -2.84 -9.89
N PHE A 25 -24.55 -3.90 -9.20
CA PHE A 25 -24.54 -5.27 -9.73
C PHE A 25 -25.94 -5.89 -9.83
N LYS A 26 -27.00 -5.07 -9.81
CA LYS A 26 -28.40 -5.55 -9.93
C LYS A 26 -28.77 -6.63 -8.90
N ALA A 27 -28.24 -6.52 -7.70
CA ALA A 27 -28.37 -7.48 -6.59
C ALA A 27 -27.86 -8.91 -6.97
N ASN A 28 -26.83 -9.01 -7.80
CA ASN A 28 -26.26 -10.29 -8.21
C ASN A 28 -25.59 -10.98 -6.99
N GLU A 29 -26.16 -12.11 -6.57
CA GLU A 29 -25.64 -12.92 -5.46
C GLU A 29 -24.24 -13.45 -5.73
N GLN A 30 -23.91 -13.79 -6.97
CA GLN A 30 -22.55 -14.24 -7.34
C GLN A 30 -21.49 -13.18 -7.02
N ALA A 31 -21.80 -11.89 -7.15
CA ALA A 31 -20.88 -10.81 -6.79
C ALA A 31 -20.60 -10.79 -5.27
N ILE A 32 -21.62 -11.09 -4.46
CA ILE A 32 -21.47 -11.23 -3.00
C ILE A 32 -20.53 -12.39 -2.67
N ASP A 33 -20.74 -13.55 -3.29
CA ASP A 33 -19.96 -14.75 -3.08
C ASP A 33 -18.49 -14.55 -3.48
N VAL A 34 -18.25 -13.88 -4.61
CA VAL A 34 -16.89 -13.54 -5.04
C VAL A 34 -16.19 -12.67 -3.99
N LEU A 35 -16.83 -11.62 -3.49
CA LEU A 35 -16.25 -10.76 -2.46
C LEU A 35 -15.96 -11.51 -1.16
N LYS A 36 -16.90 -12.36 -0.71
CA LYS A 36 -16.74 -13.15 0.50
C LYS A 36 -15.70 -14.26 0.39
N ARG A 37 -15.45 -14.78 -0.81
CA ARG A 37 -14.43 -15.82 -1.06
C ARG A 37 -13.02 -15.38 -0.67
N TYR A 38 -12.75 -14.08 -0.72
CA TYR A 38 -11.45 -13.51 -0.32
C TYR A 38 -11.38 -13.10 1.16
N TRP A 39 -12.43 -13.36 1.94
CA TRP A 39 -12.33 -13.19 3.39
C TRP A 39 -11.44 -14.27 3.98
N ASN A 40 -10.65 -13.91 4.97
CA ASN A 40 -9.83 -14.89 5.69
C ASN A 40 -10.73 -15.76 6.58
N SER A 41 -10.42 -17.05 6.67
CA SER A 41 -11.12 -17.98 7.58
C SER A 41 -10.72 -17.78 9.04
N ASP A 42 -9.55 -17.20 9.29
CA ASP A 42 -9.12 -16.73 10.60
C ASP A 42 -9.73 -15.36 10.88
N ASN A 43 -10.60 -15.29 11.89
CA ASN A 43 -11.33 -14.08 12.24
C ASN A 43 -10.43 -12.97 12.81
N GLU A 44 -9.35 -13.30 13.51
CA GLU A 44 -8.41 -12.31 14.05
C GLU A 44 -7.61 -11.67 12.91
N LEU A 45 -7.11 -12.49 11.99
CA LEU A 45 -6.43 -12.02 10.80
C LEU A 45 -7.36 -11.21 9.89
N GLN A 46 -8.62 -11.64 9.74
CA GLN A 46 -9.60 -10.87 8.97
C GLN A 46 -9.88 -9.51 9.60
N LYS A 47 -10.00 -9.46 10.92
CA LYS A 47 -10.18 -8.19 11.63
C LYS A 47 -8.98 -7.26 11.43
N LEU A 48 -7.76 -7.79 11.50
CA LEU A 48 -6.55 -7.01 11.23
C LEU A 48 -6.58 -6.41 9.81
N HIS A 49 -6.98 -7.19 8.79
CA HIS A 49 -7.11 -6.70 7.42
C HIS A 49 -8.22 -5.65 7.28
N ASP A 50 -9.32 -5.81 8.01
CA ASP A 50 -10.43 -4.83 8.01
C ASP A 50 -10.01 -3.48 8.61
N ASP A 51 -9.03 -3.47 9.50
CA ASP A 51 -8.52 -2.29 10.19
C ASP A 51 -7.41 -1.55 9.41
N PHE A 52 -6.90 -2.11 8.30
CA PHE A 52 -5.85 -1.45 7.49
C PHE A 52 -6.33 -0.23 6.72
N ILE A 53 -7.57 -0.26 6.26
CA ILE A 53 -8.20 0.84 5.51
C ILE A 53 -9.67 1.01 5.92
N GLU A 54 -10.21 2.20 5.70
CA GLU A 54 -11.62 2.45 5.93
C GLU A 54 -12.50 1.77 4.88
N ASN A 55 -13.73 1.44 5.29
CA ASN A 55 -14.75 0.88 4.40
C ASN A 55 -14.39 -0.45 3.73
N THR A 56 -13.56 -1.26 4.36
CA THR A 56 -13.18 -2.58 3.86
C THR A 56 -14.40 -3.45 3.57
N ILE A 57 -14.44 -4.08 2.40
CA ILE A 57 -15.49 -5.01 1.98
C ILE A 57 -14.95 -6.42 1.69
N SER A 58 -13.68 -6.52 1.32
CA SER A 58 -13.03 -7.78 0.97
C SER A 58 -11.52 -7.62 1.07
N ASN A 59 -10.78 -8.70 0.87
CA ASN A 59 -9.33 -8.68 0.71
C ASN A 59 -8.96 -8.81 -0.77
N TYR A 60 -7.74 -8.42 -1.10
CA TYR A 60 -7.10 -8.71 -2.37
C TYR A 60 -5.76 -9.36 -2.11
N TYR A 61 -5.59 -10.62 -2.49
CA TYR A 61 -4.37 -11.37 -2.25
C TYR A 61 -3.38 -11.18 -3.39
N LEU A 62 -2.16 -10.78 -3.04
CA LEU A 62 -1.03 -10.74 -3.95
C LEU A 62 -0.07 -11.90 -3.64
N PRO A 63 0.53 -12.54 -4.66
CA PRO A 63 1.53 -13.55 -4.42
C PRO A 63 2.79 -12.96 -3.80
N ILE A 64 3.42 -13.71 -2.90
CA ILE A 64 4.75 -13.41 -2.38
C ILE A 64 5.79 -14.28 -3.07
N GLY A 65 6.79 -13.65 -3.67
CA GLY A 65 7.94 -14.31 -4.29
C GLY A 65 9.21 -14.06 -3.49
N ILE A 66 10.28 -14.79 -3.82
CA ILE A 66 11.60 -14.61 -3.23
C ILE A 66 12.62 -14.33 -4.33
N ALA A 67 13.39 -13.27 -4.19
CA ALA A 67 14.53 -12.94 -5.02
C ALA A 67 15.83 -13.24 -4.25
N PRO A 68 16.56 -14.35 -4.56
CA PRO A 68 17.79 -14.73 -3.88
C PRO A 68 19.02 -14.00 -4.45
N ASN A 69 20.18 -14.27 -3.83
CA ASN A 69 21.51 -13.88 -4.29
C ASN A 69 21.83 -12.38 -4.17
N PHE A 70 21.16 -11.66 -3.29
CA PHE A 70 21.53 -10.29 -2.96
C PHE A 70 22.71 -10.28 -1.99
N LEU A 71 23.93 -10.10 -2.52
CA LEU A 71 25.11 -9.83 -1.70
C LEU A 71 25.14 -8.34 -1.36
N VAL A 72 24.89 -7.99 -0.10
CA VAL A 72 24.86 -6.60 0.37
C VAL A 72 25.83 -6.44 1.53
N ASN A 73 26.81 -5.57 1.40
CA ASN A 73 27.86 -5.36 2.40
C ASN A 73 28.57 -6.66 2.85
N GLN A 74 28.78 -7.58 1.92
CA GLN A 74 29.38 -8.92 2.11
C GLN A 74 28.44 -9.97 2.75
N ASP A 75 27.21 -9.63 3.10
CA ASP A 75 26.22 -10.57 3.58
C ASP A 75 25.23 -10.96 2.48
N LEU A 76 24.87 -12.24 2.43
CA LEU A 76 23.99 -12.80 1.40
C LEU A 76 22.53 -12.82 1.91
N TYR A 77 21.64 -12.22 1.11
CA TYR A 77 20.21 -12.12 1.43
C TYR A 77 19.33 -12.74 0.36
N ALA A 78 18.15 -13.20 0.80
CA ALA A 78 16.99 -13.51 -0.03
C ALA A 78 15.88 -12.51 0.30
N ILE A 79 15.43 -11.77 -0.71
CA ILE A 79 14.48 -10.66 -0.52
C ILE A 79 13.07 -11.12 -0.84
N PRO A 80 12.12 -11.10 0.12
CA PRO A 80 10.71 -11.32 -0.17
C PRO A 80 10.13 -10.12 -0.92
N MET A 81 9.32 -10.39 -1.94
CA MET A 81 8.70 -9.39 -2.79
C MET A 81 7.23 -9.70 -3.00
N VAL A 82 6.37 -8.71 -2.82
CA VAL A 82 4.95 -8.76 -3.16
C VAL A 82 4.70 -7.79 -4.29
N ILE A 83 4.28 -8.32 -5.45
CA ILE A 83 4.10 -7.53 -6.67
C ILE A 83 3.02 -8.17 -7.55
N GLU A 84 2.23 -7.35 -8.22
CA GLU A 84 1.19 -7.77 -9.16
C GLU A 84 1.72 -8.05 -10.57
N GLU A 85 2.94 -7.62 -10.88
CA GLU A 85 3.52 -7.73 -12.21
C GLU A 85 4.40 -8.99 -12.34
N SER A 86 4.23 -9.72 -13.42
CA SER A 86 5.11 -10.84 -13.77
C SER A 86 6.53 -10.35 -14.09
N SER A 87 7.52 -11.23 -13.95
CA SER A 87 8.93 -10.97 -14.26
C SER A 87 9.70 -10.02 -13.34
N VAL A 88 9.09 -9.19 -12.51
CA VAL A 88 9.82 -8.27 -11.60
C VAL A 88 10.70 -9.03 -10.63
N VAL A 89 10.19 -10.09 -10.00
CA VAL A 89 10.97 -10.94 -9.07
C VAL A 89 12.10 -11.65 -9.81
N ALA A 90 11.84 -12.12 -11.04
CA ALA A 90 12.85 -12.74 -11.89
C ALA A 90 13.93 -11.74 -12.31
N ALA A 91 13.55 -10.52 -12.69
CA ALA A 91 14.49 -9.46 -13.04
C ALA A 91 15.38 -9.06 -11.85
N ALA A 92 14.81 -8.91 -10.66
CA ALA A 92 15.53 -8.64 -9.42
C ALA A 92 16.54 -9.77 -9.11
N SER A 93 16.11 -11.04 -9.22
CA SER A 93 16.96 -12.22 -9.02
C SER A 93 18.11 -12.29 -10.03
N ASN A 94 17.84 -11.98 -11.29
CA ASN A 94 18.86 -11.96 -12.36
C ASN A 94 19.87 -10.82 -12.12
N ALA A 95 19.42 -9.64 -11.72
CA ALA A 95 20.31 -8.53 -11.36
C ALA A 95 21.17 -8.88 -10.15
N ALA A 96 20.60 -9.47 -9.11
CA ALA A 96 21.35 -9.92 -7.94
C ALA A 96 22.41 -10.95 -8.30
N LYS A 97 22.05 -11.96 -9.11
CA LYS A 97 23.00 -12.97 -9.61
C LYS A 97 24.12 -12.35 -10.45
N PHE A 98 23.81 -11.39 -11.32
CA PHE A 98 24.81 -10.70 -12.15
C PHE A 98 25.88 -9.98 -11.31
N TRP A 99 25.45 -9.35 -10.20
CA TRP A 99 26.37 -8.61 -9.33
C TRP A 99 27.05 -9.48 -8.28
N LEU A 100 26.59 -10.70 -8.02
CA LEU A 100 27.11 -11.57 -6.97
C LEU A 100 28.63 -11.77 -7.08
N ASP A 101 29.15 -12.15 -8.26
CA ASP A 101 30.56 -12.38 -8.51
C ASP A 101 31.37 -11.09 -8.72
N LYS A 102 30.72 -9.93 -8.67
CA LYS A 102 31.34 -8.61 -8.87
C LYS A 102 31.41 -7.78 -7.58
N GLY A 103 31.23 -8.43 -6.43
CA GLY A 103 31.30 -7.80 -5.12
C GLY A 103 29.93 -7.37 -4.56
N GLY A 104 28.83 -7.61 -5.28
CA GLY A 104 27.48 -7.31 -4.81
C GLY A 104 27.16 -5.83 -4.74
N PHE A 105 26.42 -5.45 -3.73
CA PHE A 105 25.96 -4.08 -3.47
C PHE A 105 26.57 -3.55 -2.18
N THR A 106 26.96 -2.28 -2.17
CA THR A 106 27.39 -1.58 -0.98
C THR A 106 26.37 -0.54 -0.59
N THR A 107 25.95 -0.55 0.66
CA THR A 107 24.98 0.39 1.21
C THR A 107 25.49 1.03 2.49
N GLN A 108 25.16 2.29 2.68
CA GLN A 108 25.43 3.05 3.91
C GLN A 108 24.19 3.84 4.30
N VAL A 109 23.75 3.69 5.53
CA VAL A 109 22.69 4.54 6.10
C VAL A 109 23.31 5.87 6.52
N VAL A 110 22.96 6.94 5.78
CA VAL A 110 23.43 8.30 6.07
C VAL A 110 22.60 8.94 7.20
N SER A 111 21.29 8.69 7.21
CA SER A 111 20.37 9.21 8.21
C SER A 111 19.11 8.34 8.27
N THR A 112 18.46 8.32 9.42
CA THR A 112 17.12 7.72 9.60
C THR A 112 15.99 8.75 9.50
N ILE A 113 16.33 10.02 9.21
CA ILE A 113 15.34 11.09 9.02
C ILE A 113 14.63 10.86 7.68
N LYS A 114 13.32 10.75 7.72
CA LYS A 114 12.47 10.68 6.53
C LYS A 114 12.02 12.09 6.15
N ASN A 115 12.02 12.37 4.84
CA ASN A 115 11.50 13.61 4.31
C ASN A 115 9.99 13.52 4.14
N GLY A 116 9.26 14.49 4.71
CA GLY A 116 7.87 14.75 4.39
C GLY A 116 7.76 15.92 3.42
N GLN A 117 6.71 15.95 2.60
CA GLN A 117 6.41 17.05 1.68
C GLN A 117 5.01 17.57 1.97
N VAL A 118 4.91 18.90 2.09
CA VAL A 118 3.63 19.60 2.17
C VAL A 118 3.59 20.58 0.99
N HIS A 119 2.61 20.40 0.10
CA HIS A 119 2.41 21.27 -1.04
C HIS A 119 1.41 22.36 -0.68
N LEU A 120 1.82 23.61 -0.77
CA LEU A 120 1.00 24.78 -0.45
C LEU A 120 0.88 25.68 -1.69
N ASN A 121 -0.35 26.08 -2.01
CA ASN A 121 -0.57 27.20 -2.94
C ASN A 121 -0.60 28.49 -2.12
N PHE A 122 0.36 29.35 -2.38
CA PHE A 122 0.49 30.64 -1.70
C PHE A 122 0.31 31.79 -2.68
N PHE A 123 -0.63 32.68 -2.40
CA PHE A 123 -0.95 33.82 -3.28
C PHE A 123 -0.30 35.14 -2.84
N GLY A 124 0.66 35.08 -1.92
CA GLY A 124 1.46 36.24 -1.47
C GLY A 124 2.83 36.33 -2.14
N ASN A 125 3.67 37.22 -1.64
CA ASN A 125 5.05 37.34 -2.11
C ASN A 125 5.98 36.33 -1.45
N THR A 126 7.12 36.05 -2.07
CA THR A 126 8.11 35.08 -1.61
C THR A 126 8.69 35.41 -0.22
N ALA A 127 8.83 36.67 0.13
CA ALA A 127 9.39 37.11 1.41
C ALA A 127 8.44 36.69 2.58
N ASP A 128 7.13 36.90 2.40
CA ASP A 128 6.12 36.50 3.39
C ASP A 128 6.07 34.97 3.55
N MET A 129 6.24 34.21 2.47
CA MET A 129 6.33 32.77 2.49
C MET A 129 7.54 32.29 3.30
N ILE A 130 8.73 32.85 3.07
CA ILE A 130 9.95 32.51 3.81
C ILE A 130 9.79 32.83 5.30
N ALA A 131 9.22 33.99 5.63
CA ALA A 131 8.94 34.39 7.00
C ALA A 131 7.97 33.41 7.68
N PHE A 132 6.90 32.98 7.00
CA PHE A 132 5.95 31.98 7.48
C PHE A 132 6.64 30.66 7.78
N PHE A 133 7.51 30.15 6.90
CA PHE A 133 8.26 28.91 7.14
C PHE A 133 9.19 29.02 8.34
N GLY A 134 9.81 30.18 8.59
CA GLY A 134 10.60 30.42 9.79
C GLY A 134 9.79 30.24 11.09
N VAL A 135 8.53 30.62 11.07
CA VAL A 135 7.62 30.50 12.24
C VAL A 135 7.04 29.12 12.41
N ILE A 136 6.71 28.41 11.30
CA ILE A 136 6.01 27.11 11.37
C ILE A 136 6.95 25.93 11.52
N LYS A 137 8.18 26.02 11.01
CA LYS A 137 9.17 24.93 11.06
C LYS A 137 9.40 24.33 12.46
N PRO A 138 9.48 25.13 13.54
CA PRO A 138 9.63 24.57 14.90
C PRO A 138 8.35 23.88 15.44
N LYS A 139 7.22 23.99 14.72
CA LYS A 139 5.92 23.44 15.14
C LYS A 139 5.53 22.18 14.33
N LEU A 140 6.29 21.83 13.30
CA LEU A 140 6.17 20.63 12.49
C LEU A 140 7.07 19.51 13.03
#